data_0eb296e705ba8d5862a6e94bfd93762d
#
_entry.id   0eb296e705ba8d5862a6e94bfd93762d
#
_cell.length_a   1.000
_cell.length_b   1.000
_cell.length_c   1.000
_cell.angle_alpha   90.00
_cell.angle_beta   90.00
_cell.angle_gamma   90.00
#
_symmetry.space_group_name_H-M   'P 1'
#
loop_
_entity.id
_entity.type
_entity.pdbx_description
1 polymer ?
#
loop_
_entity_poly.entity_id
_entity_poly.type
_entity_poly.pdbx_seq_one_letter_code
_entity_poly.pdbx_strand_id
1 'polypeptide(L)'
;MKKIRFLAFFIIVFVIFISSGSAQAQSPGKVYVVPIQGEINRATHNYVRDVVNDLNNEPDVEAIIFEIDTYGGVVDEAIKIKDVIIGTNIPTITLVNNKAASAGVLVTIAGEHIAMSENAVIGSAETIPNTEKILSMWRGVLRDTAQYRGRDALLVESMADSDIAIEGVIDGGKLLNLTAQEAYQLGLADVLSSDYNVILEHFGFEASQVEVMEEGLQVKLSKYISNPYISTLLLTLGFVGLVLEVLTPGFGLGGTISLMGFGLYFGGNILAGNSNWTSLILFVVGLGLLVIEGVVPGFGLPGIGGLIFVIAGTVLAMQDLATAVLSLSIAIIVTTLVAVVMVKHGYKSKFLNKIVLSNKLESTRGYLSTNTMSDLMDKEGTVLSELRPSGFIIIDGEKYDALAETGYIPENSNVKVVKVEGSKIFVRRI
;
A
#
# COMPACT_ATOMS: atom_id res chain seq x y z
N MET A 1 30.79 -89.18 3.17
CA MET A 1 29.37 -88.71 3.35
C MET A 1 29.18 -87.78 4.57
N LYS A 2 29.79 -88.01 5.76
CA LYS A 2 29.60 -87.10 6.96
C LYS A 2 30.14 -85.68 6.73
N LYS A 3 31.27 -85.48 6.03
CA LYS A 3 31.88 -84.15 5.79
C LYS A 3 31.01 -83.24 4.83
N ILE A 4 30.28 -83.86 3.90
CA ILE A 4 29.42 -83.11 2.96
C ILE A 4 28.13 -82.66 3.68
N ARG A 5 27.59 -83.43 4.60
CA ARG A 5 26.42 -83.07 5.40
C ARG A 5 26.75 -81.91 6.39
N PHE A 6 28.00 -81.87 6.92
CA PHE A 6 28.46 -80.82 7.80
C PHE A 6 28.64 -79.51 7.04
N LEU A 7 29.21 -79.56 5.82
CA LEU A 7 29.36 -78.40 4.96
C LEU A 7 28.01 -77.83 4.50
N ALA A 8 27.06 -78.72 4.13
CA ALA A 8 25.71 -78.33 3.76
C ALA A 8 24.96 -77.68 4.91
N PHE A 9 25.12 -78.13 6.14
CA PHE A 9 24.56 -77.53 7.34
C PHE A 9 25.13 -76.13 7.59
N PHE A 10 26.43 -75.92 7.44
CA PHE A 10 27.05 -74.57 7.59
C PHE A 10 26.64 -73.62 6.49
N ILE A 11 26.45 -74.09 5.27
CA ILE A 11 25.96 -73.27 4.17
C ILE A 11 24.48 -72.85 4.40
N ILE A 12 23.66 -73.75 4.91
CA ILE A 12 22.25 -73.45 5.23
C ILE A 12 22.17 -72.44 6.40
N VAL A 13 22.97 -72.61 7.48
CA VAL A 13 23.06 -71.67 8.60
C VAL A 13 23.58 -70.31 8.14
N PHE A 14 24.55 -70.26 7.23
CA PHE A 14 25.13 -69.04 6.65
C PHE A 14 24.12 -68.31 5.74
N VAL A 15 23.34 -69.06 4.95
CA VAL A 15 22.25 -68.49 4.11
C VAL A 15 21.09 -67.97 4.99
N ILE A 16 20.75 -68.62 6.09
CA ILE A 16 19.76 -68.13 7.07
C ILE A 16 20.29 -66.86 7.78
N PHE A 17 21.59 -66.76 8.06
CA PHE A 17 22.21 -65.58 8.66
C PHE A 17 22.29 -64.41 7.68
N ILE A 18 22.47 -64.64 6.38
CA ILE A 18 22.46 -63.59 5.34
C ILE A 18 21.03 -63.17 5.01
N SER A 19 20.03 -64.08 5.11
CA SER A 19 18.61 -63.79 4.92
C SER A 19 17.96 -63.12 6.15
N SER A 20 18.62 -63.02 7.29
CA SER A 20 18.33 -62.05 8.34
C SER A 20 18.72 -60.65 7.82
N GLY A 21 18.19 -60.29 6.64
CA GLY A 21 18.28 -58.95 6.12
C GLY A 21 17.87 -58.00 7.23
N SER A 22 18.72 -57.10 7.55
CA SER A 22 18.47 -55.96 8.38
C SER A 22 17.08 -55.45 7.98
N ALA A 23 16.03 -55.72 8.78
CA ALA A 23 14.89 -54.88 8.82
C ALA A 23 15.52 -53.50 9.20
N GLN A 24 15.81 -52.73 8.22
CA GLN A 24 16.20 -51.32 8.38
C GLN A 24 14.97 -50.78 9.12
N ALA A 25 15.11 -50.63 10.43
CA ALA A 25 14.11 -49.85 11.16
C ALA A 25 14.07 -48.51 10.43
N GLN A 26 13.06 -48.28 9.63
CA GLN A 26 12.79 -47.00 9.01
C GLN A 26 12.80 -46.04 10.18
N SER A 27 13.73 -45.10 10.16
CA SER A 27 13.71 -44.02 11.15
C SER A 27 12.32 -43.44 11.08
N PRO A 28 11.61 -43.32 12.21
CA PRO A 28 10.25 -42.77 12.19
C PRO A 28 10.32 -41.42 11.51
N GLY A 29 9.41 -41.20 10.55
CA GLY A 29 9.41 -40.03 9.66
C GLY A 29 9.17 -38.73 10.41
N LYS A 30 9.50 -37.63 9.78
CA LYS A 30 9.26 -36.28 10.29
C LYS A 30 7.95 -35.74 9.77
N VAL A 31 7.23 -35.02 10.60
CA VAL A 31 6.03 -34.27 10.20
C VAL A 31 6.32 -32.79 10.38
N TYR A 32 6.00 -32.02 9.35
CA TYR A 32 6.19 -30.57 9.35
C TYR A 32 4.84 -29.88 9.45
N VAL A 33 4.75 -28.89 10.36
CA VAL A 33 3.58 -28.02 10.51
C VAL A 33 3.88 -26.70 9.80
N VAL A 34 3.07 -26.37 8.81
CA VAL A 34 3.20 -25.14 8.00
C VAL A 34 2.06 -24.20 8.36
N PRO A 35 2.31 -23.13 9.13
CA PRO A 35 1.27 -22.19 9.52
C PRO A 35 0.82 -21.33 8.33
N ILE A 36 -0.51 -21.24 8.13
CA ILE A 36 -1.20 -20.36 7.19
C ILE A 36 -2.08 -19.42 8.02
N GLN A 37 -1.45 -18.36 8.55
CA GLN A 37 -2.09 -17.46 9.51
C GLN A 37 -2.23 -16.04 8.93
N GLY A 38 -3.32 -15.35 9.32
CA GLY A 38 -3.63 -14.00 8.87
C GLY A 38 -4.21 -13.96 7.47
N GLU A 39 -3.86 -12.94 6.67
CA GLU A 39 -4.41 -12.75 5.32
C GLU A 39 -3.75 -13.68 4.30
N ILE A 40 -4.58 -14.32 3.48
CA ILE A 40 -4.11 -15.08 2.30
C ILE A 40 -3.74 -14.08 1.20
N ASN A 41 -2.44 -13.93 0.97
CA ASN A 41 -1.87 -13.03 -0.02
C ASN A 41 -0.65 -13.67 -0.71
N ARG A 42 0.00 -12.94 -1.60
CA ARG A 42 1.16 -13.45 -2.34
C ARG A 42 2.33 -13.85 -1.44
N ALA A 43 2.53 -13.16 -0.32
CA ALA A 43 3.60 -13.53 0.62
C ALA A 43 3.29 -14.89 1.27
N THR A 44 2.02 -15.12 1.67
CA THR A 44 1.55 -16.40 2.20
C THR A 44 1.70 -17.52 1.16
N HIS A 45 1.29 -17.28 -0.09
CA HIS A 45 1.45 -18.26 -1.17
C HIS A 45 2.93 -18.59 -1.41
N ASN A 46 3.81 -17.59 -1.54
CA ASN A 46 5.23 -17.82 -1.75
C ASN A 46 5.85 -18.65 -0.61
N TYR A 47 5.49 -18.32 0.63
CA TYR A 47 5.94 -19.07 1.80
C TYR A 47 5.53 -20.55 1.73
N VAL A 48 4.24 -20.83 1.51
CA VAL A 48 3.73 -22.21 1.41
C VAL A 48 4.41 -22.96 0.26
N ARG A 49 4.54 -22.32 -0.91
CA ARG A 49 5.22 -22.90 -2.09
C ARG A 49 6.67 -23.25 -1.80
N ASP A 50 7.42 -22.30 -1.23
CA ASP A 50 8.86 -22.47 -1.00
C ASP A 50 9.10 -23.56 0.04
N VAL A 51 8.33 -23.58 1.15
CA VAL A 51 8.41 -24.65 2.15
C VAL A 51 8.04 -26.02 1.58
N VAL A 52 6.95 -26.13 0.84
CA VAL A 52 6.55 -27.42 0.22
C VAL A 52 7.57 -27.89 -0.79
N ASN A 53 8.16 -26.99 -1.58
CA ASN A 53 9.24 -27.36 -2.50
C ASN A 53 10.48 -27.87 -1.77
N ASP A 54 10.86 -27.24 -0.65
CA ASP A 54 11.98 -27.70 0.16
C ASP A 54 11.68 -29.09 0.77
N LEU A 55 10.48 -29.28 1.32
CA LEU A 55 10.05 -30.55 1.92
C LEU A 55 9.94 -31.69 0.89
N ASN A 56 9.52 -31.41 -0.35
CA ASN A 56 9.51 -32.40 -1.43
C ASN A 56 10.90 -32.95 -1.77
N ASN A 57 11.97 -32.25 -1.40
CA ASN A 57 13.35 -32.67 -1.59
C ASN A 57 14.00 -33.21 -0.32
N GLU A 58 13.32 -33.16 0.83
CA GLU A 58 13.82 -33.67 2.09
C GLU A 58 13.46 -35.16 2.23
N PRO A 59 14.43 -36.02 2.59
CA PRO A 59 14.12 -37.42 2.85
C PRO A 59 13.32 -37.58 4.16
N ASP A 60 12.55 -38.66 4.26
CA ASP A 60 11.84 -39.09 5.45
C ASP A 60 10.74 -38.13 5.95
N VAL A 61 10.15 -37.30 5.06
CA VAL A 61 8.94 -36.52 5.35
C VAL A 61 7.71 -37.41 5.23
N GLU A 62 7.01 -37.60 6.33
CA GLU A 62 5.87 -38.53 6.42
C GLU A 62 4.53 -37.81 6.11
N ALA A 63 4.37 -36.59 6.61
CA ALA A 63 3.20 -35.77 6.32
C ALA A 63 3.50 -34.27 6.50
N ILE A 64 2.66 -33.43 5.89
CA ILE A 64 2.62 -31.99 6.12
C ILE A 64 1.27 -31.62 6.73
N ILE A 65 1.30 -30.92 7.87
CA ILE A 65 0.12 -30.32 8.49
C ILE A 65 0.08 -28.83 8.13
N PHE A 66 -0.90 -28.40 7.35
CA PHE A 66 -1.17 -26.98 7.12
C PHE A 66 -2.09 -26.46 8.22
N GLU A 67 -1.54 -25.65 9.14
CA GLU A 67 -2.29 -25.09 10.26
C GLU A 67 -2.93 -23.76 9.84
N ILE A 68 -4.25 -23.71 9.79
CA ILE A 68 -5.06 -22.63 9.23
C ILE A 68 -5.69 -21.79 10.33
N ASP A 69 -5.40 -20.48 10.32
CA ASP A 69 -6.11 -19.46 11.10
C ASP A 69 -6.20 -18.18 10.27
N THR A 70 -7.27 -18.06 9.48
CA THR A 70 -7.42 -16.96 8.51
C THR A 70 -8.86 -16.48 8.40
N TYR A 71 -9.01 -15.17 8.19
CA TYR A 71 -10.26 -14.57 7.71
C TYR A 71 -10.40 -14.62 6.17
N GLY A 72 -9.44 -15.21 5.47
CA GLY A 72 -9.41 -15.27 4.02
C GLY A 72 -8.42 -14.28 3.40
N GLY A 73 -8.69 -13.87 2.19
CA GLY A 73 -7.83 -12.95 1.43
C GLY A 73 -8.04 -13.08 -0.06
N VAL A 74 -6.97 -13.03 -0.84
CA VAL A 74 -7.00 -12.98 -2.31
C VAL A 74 -7.32 -14.35 -2.88
N VAL A 75 -8.42 -14.45 -3.62
CA VAL A 75 -8.90 -15.69 -4.26
C VAL A 75 -7.82 -16.32 -5.14
N ASP A 76 -7.15 -15.54 -6.01
CA ASP A 76 -6.10 -16.05 -6.90
C ASP A 76 -4.92 -16.66 -6.14
N GLU A 77 -4.56 -16.10 -4.99
CA GLU A 77 -3.47 -16.65 -4.17
C GLU A 77 -3.92 -17.90 -3.40
N ALA A 78 -5.19 -17.96 -2.96
CA ALA A 78 -5.76 -19.18 -2.38
C ALA A 78 -5.80 -20.33 -3.39
N ILE A 79 -6.14 -20.06 -4.66
CA ILE A 79 -6.11 -21.05 -5.74
C ILE A 79 -4.68 -21.59 -5.93
N LYS A 80 -3.67 -20.73 -5.93
CA LYS A 80 -2.27 -21.16 -6.04
C LYS A 80 -1.81 -21.98 -4.83
N ILE A 81 -2.23 -21.61 -3.61
CA ILE A 81 -1.95 -22.40 -2.39
C ILE A 81 -2.61 -23.78 -2.50
N LYS A 82 -3.89 -23.83 -2.92
CA LYS A 82 -4.59 -25.09 -3.20
C LYS A 82 -3.82 -25.96 -4.20
N ASP A 83 -3.31 -25.36 -5.29
CA ASP A 83 -2.52 -26.07 -6.30
C ASP A 83 -1.20 -26.63 -5.74
N VAL A 84 -0.54 -25.90 -4.83
CA VAL A 84 0.66 -26.37 -4.12
C VAL A 84 0.32 -27.56 -3.21
N ILE A 85 -0.77 -27.45 -2.42
CA ILE A 85 -1.20 -28.51 -1.49
C ILE A 85 -1.60 -29.78 -2.25
N ILE A 86 -2.33 -29.65 -3.37
CA ILE A 86 -2.75 -30.79 -4.18
C ILE A 86 -1.57 -31.39 -4.97
N GLY A 87 -0.61 -30.57 -5.36
CA GLY A 87 0.52 -30.95 -6.21
C GLY A 87 1.67 -31.65 -5.50
N THR A 88 1.71 -31.65 -4.17
CA THR A 88 2.74 -32.39 -3.42
C THR A 88 2.43 -33.90 -3.39
N ASN A 89 3.49 -34.73 -3.39
CA ASN A 89 3.36 -36.17 -3.20
C ASN A 89 3.40 -36.58 -1.72
N ILE A 90 3.64 -35.64 -0.81
CA ILE A 90 3.66 -35.86 0.62
C ILE A 90 2.21 -35.82 1.12
N PRO A 91 1.76 -36.78 1.97
CA PRO A 91 0.44 -36.75 2.56
C PRO A 91 0.14 -35.43 3.27
N THR A 92 -1.05 -34.87 3.06
CA THR A 92 -1.39 -33.54 3.55
C THR A 92 -2.57 -33.56 4.51
N ILE A 93 -2.42 -32.90 5.64
CA ILE A 93 -3.46 -32.66 6.63
C ILE A 93 -3.67 -31.16 6.74
N THR A 94 -4.91 -30.70 6.63
CA THR A 94 -5.24 -29.31 6.96
C THR A 94 -5.88 -29.27 8.35
N LEU A 95 -5.29 -28.48 9.25
CA LEU A 95 -5.79 -28.28 10.61
C LEU A 95 -6.38 -26.86 10.72
N VAL A 96 -7.68 -26.75 10.87
CA VAL A 96 -8.29 -25.44 11.21
C VAL A 96 -8.13 -25.23 12.71
N ASN A 97 -7.16 -24.39 13.09
CA ASN A 97 -6.85 -24.14 14.51
C ASN A 97 -7.88 -23.21 15.17
N ASN A 98 -8.29 -22.14 14.49
CA ASN A 98 -9.28 -21.19 15.01
C ASN A 98 -10.37 -20.92 13.96
N LYS A 99 -10.00 -20.51 12.75
CA LYS A 99 -10.97 -20.21 11.68
C LYS A 99 -10.39 -20.44 10.29
N ALA A 100 -11.27 -20.85 9.38
CA ALA A 100 -11.01 -20.92 7.95
C ALA A 100 -12.16 -20.19 7.22
N ALA A 101 -12.13 -18.87 7.21
CA ALA A 101 -13.16 -18.06 6.59
C ALA A 101 -12.80 -17.67 5.15
N SER A 102 -13.81 -17.44 4.30
CA SER A 102 -13.64 -16.94 2.93
C SER A 102 -12.68 -17.83 2.10
N ALA A 103 -11.61 -17.27 1.56
CA ALA A 103 -10.60 -18.02 0.80
C ALA A 103 -9.92 -19.15 1.61
N GLY A 104 -9.98 -19.10 2.95
CA GLY A 104 -9.51 -20.16 3.83
C GLY A 104 -10.24 -21.48 3.67
N VAL A 105 -11.50 -21.46 3.25
CA VAL A 105 -12.28 -22.67 2.94
C VAL A 105 -11.59 -23.47 1.83
N LEU A 106 -11.20 -22.82 0.73
CA LEU A 106 -10.53 -23.48 -0.39
C LEU A 106 -9.21 -24.12 0.03
N VAL A 107 -8.42 -23.41 0.84
CA VAL A 107 -7.14 -23.93 1.34
C VAL A 107 -7.37 -25.14 2.25
N THR A 108 -8.42 -25.09 3.09
CA THR A 108 -8.77 -26.21 3.99
C THR A 108 -9.17 -27.47 3.22
N ILE A 109 -10.07 -27.34 2.25
CA ILE A 109 -10.55 -28.50 1.49
C ILE A 109 -9.53 -29.06 0.50
N ALA A 110 -8.39 -28.39 0.29
CA ALA A 110 -7.30 -28.87 -0.54
C ALA A 110 -6.52 -30.02 0.07
N GLY A 111 -6.48 -30.12 1.40
CA GLY A 111 -5.82 -31.21 2.11
C GLY A 111 -6.50 -32.58 1.90
N GLU A 112 -5.71 -33.65 1.98
CA GLU A 112 -6.24 -35.03 1.96
C GLU A 112 -7.13 -35.30 3.15
N HIS A 113 -6.68 -34.83 4.32
CA HIS A 113 -7.39 -34.96 5.59
C HIS A 113 -7.67 -33.58 6.18
N ILE A 114 -8.79 -33.44 6.88
CA ILE A 114 -9.16 -32.20 7.58
C ILE A 114 -9.33 -32.50 9.08
N ALA A 115 -8.51 -31.85 9.88
CA ALA A 115 -8.66 -31.74 11.31
C ALA A 115 -9.20 -30.35 11.69
N MET A 116 -10.00 -30.30 12.76
CA MET A 116 -10.46 -29.01 13.32
C MET A 116 -10.26 -28.98 14.82
N SER A 117 -9.78 -27.88 15.36
CA SER A 117 -9.82 -27.64 16.81
C SER A 117 -11.27 -27.49 17.26
N GLU A 118 -11.59 -27.87 18.49
CA GLU A 118 -12.98 -27.97 19.02
C GLU A 118 -13.76 -26.64 18.87
N ASN A 119 -13.08 -25.50 18.96
CA ASN A 119 -13.69 -24.17 18.87
C ASN A 119 -13.51 -23.52 17.48
N ALA A 120 -13.03 -24.26 16.50
CA ALA A 120 -12.79 -23.73 15.17
C ALA A 120 -14.10 -23.57 14.38
N VAL A 121 -14.05 -22.68 13.38
CA VAL A 121 -15.16 -22.44 12.45
C VAL A 121 -14.65 -22.43 11.01
N ILE A 122 -15.51 -22.86 10.07
CA ILE A 122 -15.20 -22.86 8.64
C ILE A 122 -16.43 -22.42 7.83
N GLY A 123 -16.24 -21.52 6.85
CA GLY A 123 -17.31 -21.08 5.96
C GLY A 123 -17.23 -19.61 5.58
N SER A 124 -18.40 -19.00 5.30
CA SER A 124 -18.53 -17.58 4.92
C SER A 124 -17.60 -17.20 3.76
N ALA A 125 -17.67 -17.96 2.66
CA ALA A 125 -16.75 -17.89 1.53
C ALA A 125 -17.26 -17.05 0.36
N GLU A 126 -18.23 -16.17 0.55
CA GLU A 126 -18.74 -15.25 -0.46
C GLU A 126 -17.62 -14.33 -0.99
N THR A 127 -17.65 -14.06 -2.30
CA THR A 127 -16.65 -13.19 -2.95
C THR A 127 -17.00 -11.71 -2.84
N ILE A 128 -15.97 -10.86 -2.78
CA ILE A 128 -16.13 -9.41 -2.86
C ILE A 128 -15.32 -8.89 -4.06
N PRO A 129 -15.95 -8.30 -5.11
CA PRO A 129 -17.40 -8.10 -5.26
C PRO A 129 -18.16 -9.40 -5.54
N ASN A 130 -19.40 -9.50 -5.06
CA ASN A 130 -20.29 -10.62 -5.32
C ASN A 130 -21.07 -10.40 -6.61
N THR A 131 -20.44 -10.66 -7.76
CA THR A 131 -21.10 -10.68 -9.06
C THR A 131 -21.29 -12.11 -9.54
N GLU A 132 -22.38 -12.42 -10.24
CA GLU A 132 -22.65 -13.78 -10.72
C GLU A 132 -21.47 -14.36 -11.51
N LYS A 133 -20.78 -13.56 -12.31
CA LYS A 133 -19.59 -14.00 -13.05
C LYS A 133 -18.47 -14.51 -12.13
N ILE A 134 -18.18 -13.76 -11.07
CA ILE A 134 -17.09 -14.08 -10.11
C ILE A 134 -17.54 -15.25 -9.24
N LEU A 135 -18.77 -15.19 -8.74
CA LEU A 135 -19.34 -16.23 -7.87
C LEU A 135 -19.41 -17.57 -8.60
N SER A 136 -19.86 -17.61 -9.84
CA SER A 136 -19.94 -18.83 -10.66
C SER A 136 -18.56 -19.47 -10.86
N MET A 137 -17.52 -18.68 -11.14
CA MET A 137 -16.15 -19.16 -11.23
C MET A 137 -15.67 -19.74 -9.90
N TRP A 138 -15.91 -18.99 -8.82
CA TRP A 138 -15.49 -19.38 -7.48
C TRP A 138 -16.16 -20.67 -7.00
N ARG A 139 -17.49 -20.81 -7.18
CA ARG A 139 -18.21 -22.06 -6.95
C ARG A 139 -17.63 -23.24 -7.72
N GLY A 140 -17.26 -22.98 -9.00
CA GLY A 140 -16.61 -24.01 -9.81
C GLY A 140 -15.29 -24.51 -9.22
N VAL A 141 -14.45 -23.61 -8.71
CA VAL A 141 -13.18 -23.97 -8.06
C VAL A 141 -13.42 -24.74 -6.76
N LEU A 142 -14.36 -24.29 -5.93
CA LEU A 142 -14.72 -24.96 -4.67
C LEU A 142 -15.28 -26.36 -4.92
N ARG A 143 -16.22 -26.49 -5.87
CA ARG A 143 -16.82 -27.75 -6.27
C ARG A 143 -15.78 -28.75 -6.75
N ASP A 144 -14.95 -28.34 -7.69
CA ASP A 144 -13.90 -29.18 -8.28
C ASP A 144 -12.94 -29.69 -7.22
N THR A 145 -12.49 -28.82 -6.32
CA THR A 145 -11.60 -29.19 -5.22
C THR A 145 -12.26 -30.16 -4.23
N ALA A 146 -13.52 -29.88 -3.84
CA ALA A 146 -14.27 -30.77 -2.95
C ALA A 146 -14.46 -32.15 -3.58
N GLN A 147 -14.87 -32.22 -4.83
CA GLN A 147 -15.04 -33.49 -5.56
C GLN A 147 -13.71 -34.24 -5.71
N TYR A 148 -12.62 -33.54 -6.02
CA TYR A 148 -11.28 -34.14 -6.12
C TYR A 148 -10.85 -34.83 -4.80
N ARG A 149 -11.20 -34.23 -3.66
CA ARG A 149 -10.91 -34.75 -2.31
C ARG A 149 -12.03 -35.63 -1.74
N GLY A 150 -13.06 -35.97 -2.53
CA GLY A 150 -14.17 -36.85 -2.10
C GLY A 150 -15.10 -36.24 -1.06
N ARG A 151 -15.19 -34.89 -0.99
CA ARG A 151 -16.02 -34.14 -0.03
C ARG A 151 -17.33 -33.70 -0.68
N ASP A 152 -18.33 -33.37 0.15
CA ASP A 152 -19.63 -32.88 -0.32
C ASP A 152 -19.46 -31.48 -0.97
N ALA A 153 -19.56 -31.47 -2.27
CA ALA A 153 -19.41 -30.24 -3.05
C ALA A 153 -20.53 -29.24 -2.79
N LEU A 154 -21.77 -29.70 -2.55
CA LEU A 154 -22.91 -28.83 -2.29
C LEU A 154 -22.76 -28.13 -0.94
N LEU A 155 -22.28 -28.84 0.08
CA LEU A 155 -21.96 -28.28 1.39
C LEU A 155 -20.91 -27.17 1.28
N VAL A 156 -19.85 -27.40 0.50
CA VAL A 156 -18.78 -26.42 0.30
C VAL A 156 -19.26 -25.21 -0.51
N GLU A 157 -20.05 -25.44 -1.57
CA GLU A 157 -20.60 -24.35 -2.40
C GLU A 157 -21.55 -23.45 -1.61
N SER A 158 -22.36 -24.00 -0.68
CA SER A 158 -23.26 -23.21 0.17
C SER A 158 -22.55 -22.28 1.16
N MET A 159 -21.24 -22.47 1.37
CA MET A 159 -20.42 -21.53 2.12
C MET A 159 -20.12 -20.25 1.31
N ALA A 160 -20.19 -20.31 -0.03
CA ALA A 160 -19.89 -19.20 -0.94
C ALA A 160 -21.15 -18.56 -1.54
N ASP A 161 -22.23 -19.31 -1.65
CA ASP A 161 -23.46 -18.89 -2.33
C ASP A 161 -24.68 -19.03 -1.41
N SER A 162 -25.23 -17.88 -1.02
CA SER A 162 -26.40 -17.82 -0.13
C SER A 162 -27.71 -18.32 -0.78
N ASP A 163 -27.76 -18.47 -2.11
CA ASP A 163 -28.93 -18.99 -2.78
C ASP A 163 -29.07 -20.52 -2.65
N ILE A 164 -28.01 -21.20 -2.22
CA ILE A 164 -27.97 -22.64 -2.01
C ILE A 164 -28.58 -22.96 -0.64
N ALA A 165 -29.71 -23.66 -0.64
CA ALA A 165 -30.35 -24.19 0.54
C ALA A 165 -30.02 -25.71 0.68
N ILE A 166 -29.71 -26.17 1.90
CA ILE A 166 -29.53 -27.58 2.23
C ILE A 166 -30.46 -27.89 3.36
N GLU A 167 -31.44 -28.80 3.13
CA GLU A 167 -32.44 -29.18 4.12
C GLU A 167 -31.82 -29.67 5.43
N GLY A 168 -32.23 -29.08 6.54
CA GLY A 168 -31.69 -29.41 7.87
C GLY A 168 -30.33 -28.79 8.19
N VAL A 169 -29.68 -28.06 7.24
CA VAL A 169 -28.34 -27.43 7.43
C VAL A 169 -28.43 -25.92 7.30
N ILE A 170 -28.89 -25.41 6.16
CA ILE A 170 -28.93 -23.96 5.89
C ILE A 170 -30.11 -23.57 5.01
N ASP A 171 -30.82 -22.52 5.38
CA ASP A 171 -31.91 -21.93 4.57
C ASP A 171 -31.36 -21.04 3.45
N GLY A 172 -32.09 -20.93 2.36
CA GLY A 172 -31.78 -19.97 1.31
C GLY A 172 -31.73 -18.52 1.82
N GLY A 173 -30.83 -17.72 1.26
CA GLY A 173 -30.56 -16.34 1.68
C GLY A 173 -29.56 -16.21 2.83
N LYS A 174 -28.92 -17.30 3.24
CA LYS A 174 -27.89 -17.32 4.30
C LYS A 174 -26.62 -18.00 3.79
N LEU A 175 -25.46 -17.51 4.21
CA LEU A 175 -24.18 -18.14 3.94
C LEU A 175 -23.88 -19.18 5.01
N LEU A 176 -23.46 -20.38 4.60
CA LEU A 176 -23.08 -21.44 5.53
C LEU A 176 -21.76 -21.10 6.23
N ASN A 177 -21.76 -21.27 7.55
CA ASN A 177 -20.60 -21.24 8.40
C ASN A 177 -20.77 -22.32 9.46
N LEU A 178 -19.86 -23.28 9.51
CA LEU A 178 -19.92 -24.43 10.38
C LEU A 178 -18.99 -24.27 11.57
N THR A 179 -19.47 -24.63 12.74
CA THR A 179 -18.63 -24.97 13.89
C THR A 179 -17.88 -26.29 13.63
N ALA A 180 -16.81 -26.53 14.36
CA ALA A 180 -16.05 -27.77 14.24
C ALA A 180 -16.93 -29.01 14.42
N GLN A 181 -17.86 -28.98 15.41
CA GLN A 181 -18.78 -30.07 15.67
C GLN A 181 -19.74 -30.32 14.50
N GLU A 182 -20.29 -29.28 13.89
CA GLU A 182 -21.16 -29.39 12.71
C GLU A 182 -20.37 -29.91 11.49
N ALA A 183 -19.15 -29.39 11.27
CA ALA A 183 -18.28 -29.84 10.19
C ALA A 183 -17.94 -31.35 10.33
N TYR A 184 -17.70 -31.83 11.54
CA TYR A 184 -17.47 -33.25 11.81
C TYR A 184 -18.73 -34.09 11.58
N GLN A 185 -19.89 -33.65 12.07
CA GLN A 185 -21.17 -34.38 11.89
C GLN A 185 -21.59 -34.47 10.43
N LEU A 186 -21.28 -33.44 9.63
CA LEU A 186 -21.56 -33.38 8.20
C LEU A 186 -20.48 -34.05 7.34
N GLY A 187 -19.43 -34.61 7.96
CA GLY A 187 -18.36 -35.33 7.27
C GLY A 187 -17.39 -34.42 6.48
N LEU A 188 -17.36 -33.11 6.78
CA LEU A 188 -16.36 -32.21 6.22
C LEU A 188 -15.03 -32.31 6.97
N ALA A 189 -15.05 -32.35 8.30
CA ALA A 189 -13.90 -32.64 9.15
C ALA A 189 -13.81 -34.11 9.48
N ASP A 190 -12.60 -34.65 9.45
CA ASP A 190 -12.35 -36.09 9.72
C ASP A 190 -12.07 -36.35 11.20
N VAL A 191 -11.52 -35.37 11.93
CA VAL A 191 -11.18 -35.45 13.35
C VAL A 191 -11.28 -34.10 14.05
N LEU A 192 -11.67 -34.11 15.32
CA LEU A 192 -11.71 -32.94 16.20
C LEU A 192 -10.58 -33.03 17.22
N SER A 193 -9.51 -32.29 16.97
CA SER A 193 -8.37 -32.14 17.88
C SER A 193 -7.50 -30.96 17.47
N SER A 194 -6.83 -30.32 18.44
CA SER A 194 -5.73 -29.38 18.22
C SER A 194 -4.36 -30.02 18.53
N ASP A 195 -4.32 -31.23 19.06
CA ASP A 195 -3.08 -31.95 19.36
C ASP A 195 -2.61 -32.73 18.14
N TYR A 196 -1.42 -32.35 17.65
CA TYR A 196 -0.82 -32.95 16.47
C TYR A 196 -0.63 -34.46 16.62
N ASN A 197 -0.28 -34.96 17.81
CA ASN A 197 -0.09 -36.41 18.02
C ASN A 197 -1.40 -37.17 17.88
N VAL A 198 -2.50 -36.61 18.41
CA VAL A 198 -3.84 -37.20 18.28
C VAL A 198 -4.28 -37.22 16.80
N ILE A 199 -4.00 -36.13 16.08
CA ILE A 199 -4.33 -36.05 14.65
C ILE A 199 -3.54 -37.09 13.85
N LEU A 200 -2.23 -37.17 14.08
CA LEU A 200 -1.34 -38.09 13.38
C LEU A 200 -1.69 -39.55 13.67
N GLU A 201 -1.96 -39.90 14.94
CA GLU A 201 -2.41 -41.22 15.33
C GLU A 201 -3.72 -41.60 14.64
N HIS A 202 -4.69 -40.66 14.58
CA HIS A 202 -5.99 -40.88 13.91
C HIS A 202 -5.84 -41.27 12.44
N PHE A 203 -4.87 -40.64 11.72
CA PHE A 203 -4.62 -40.93 10.31
C PHE A 203 -3.55 -42.01 10.07
N GLY A 204 -3.00 -42.60 11.15
CA GLY A 204 -2.05 -43.72 11.08
C GLY A 204 -0.63 -43.30 10.73
N PHE A 205 -0.25 -42.06 11.00
CA PHE A 205 1.13 -41.56 10.84
C PHE A 205 1.94 -41.80 12.12
N GLU A 206 3.09 -42.46 11.99
CA GLU A 206 4.02 -42.74 13.10
C GLU A 206 5.15 -41.71 13.08
N ALA A 207 4.89 -40.47 13.47
CA ALA A 207 5.92 -39.45 13.49
C ALA A 207 6.79 -39.50 14.74
N SER A 208 8.11 -39.51 14.57
CA SER A 208 9.09 -39.36 15.67
C SER A 208 9.25 -37.92 16.09
N GLN A 209 9.02 -37.00 15.18
CA GLN A 209 9.28 -35.57 15.38
C GLN A 209 8.27 -34.74 14.61
N VAL A 210 7.63 -33.81 15.33
CA VAL A 210 6.77 -32.78 14.74
C VAL A 210 7.55 -31.45 14.80
N GLU A 211 7.82 -30.86 13.65
CA GLU A 211 8.56 -29.60 13.54
C GLU A 211 7.63 -28.51 12.98
N VAL A 212 7.50 -27.41 13.72
CA VAL A 212 6.70 -26.25 13.28
C VAL A 212 7.60 -25.31 12.48
N MET A 213 7.24 -25.12 11.20
CA MET A 213 7.95 -24.21 10.31
C MET A 213 7.66 -22.75 10.67
N GLU A 214 8.69 -21.95 10.88
CA GLU A 214 8.50 -20.54 11.12
C GLU A 214 8.37 -19.75 9.83
N GLU A 215 7.39 -18.84 9.79
CA GLU A 215 7.35 -17.83 8.71
C GLU A 215 8.63 -17.00 8.73
N GLY A 216 9.27 -16.88 7.58
CA GLY A 216 10.46 -16.04 7.42
C GLY A 216 10.19 -14.57 7.80
N LEU A 217 11.23 -13.85 8.24
CA LEU A 217 11.14 -12.43 8.60
C LEU A 217 10.51 -11.59 7.48
N GLN A 218 10.79 -11.93 6.22
CA GLN A 218 10.24 -11.24 5.06
C GLN A 218 8.71 -11.33 5.01
N VAL A 219 8.15 -12.52 5.26
CA VAL A 219 6.69 -12.75 5.30
C VAL A 219 6.06 -12.02 6.47
N LYS A 220 6.66 -12.15 7.67
CA LYS A 220 6.20 -11.44 8.88
C LYS A 220 6.18 -9.92 8.65
N LEU A 221 7.26 -9.35 8.11
CA LEU A 221 7.36 -7.92 7.81
C LEU A 221 6.34 -7.49 6.75
N SER A 222 6.18 -8.25 5.66
CA SER A 222 5.24 -7.89 4.60
C SER A 222 3.79 -7.85 5.10
N LYS A 223 3.39 -8.83 5.93
CA LYS A 223 2.06 -8.85 6.56
C LYS A 223 1.79 -7.60 7.40
N TYR A 224 2.77 -7.17 8.22
CA TYR A 224 2.64 -5.96 9.04
C TYR A 224 2.59 -4.69 8.19
N ILE A 225 3.52 -4.55 7.25
CA ILE A 225 3.67 -3.32 6.45
C ILE A 225 2.50 -3.14 5.48
N SER A 226 1.95 -4.23 4.93
CA SER A 226 0.80 -4.18 4.01
C SER A 226 -0.55 -4.06 4.72
N ASN A 227 -0.60 -4.12 6.06
CA ASN A 227 -1.83 -3.86 6.80
C ASN A 227 -2.37 -2.46 6.46
N PRO A 228 -3.68 -2.30 6.12
CA PRO A 228 -4.26 -1.02 5.67
C PRO A 228 -4.00 0.16 6.60
N TYR A 229 -4.03 -0.04 7.92
CA TYR A 229 -3.77 1.01 8.90
C TYR A 229 -2.29 1.42 8.91
N ILE A 230 -1.38 0.45 8.83
CA ILE A 230 0.07 0.69 8.79
C ILE A 230 0.44 1.31 7.45
N SER A 231 -0.08 0.80 6.33
CA SER A 231 0.09 1.40 5.00
C SER A 231 -0.38 2.86 4.96
N THR A 232 -1.54 3.17 5.54
CA THR A 232 -2.05 4.55 5.66
C THR A 232 -1.11 5.43 6.47
N LEU A 233 -0.60 4.93 7.59
CA LEU A 233 0.36 5.64 8.42
C LEU A 233 1.67 5.91 7.66
N LEU A 234 2.23 4.90 7.00
CA LEU A 234 3.47 5.01 6.22
C LEU A 234 3.32 5.99 5.06
N LEU A 235 2.19 5.92 4.33
CA LEU A 235 1.86 6.87 3.26
C LEU A 235 1.77 8.30 3.80
N THR A 236 1.09 8.49 4.93
CA THR A 236 0.95 9.78 5.58
C THR A 236 2.30 10.34 6.02
N LEU A 237 3.14 9.51 6.64
CA LEU A 237 4.51 9.88 7.03
C LEU A 237 5.36 10.25 5.81
N GLY A 238 5.20 9.53 4.70
CA GLY A 238 5.86 9.84 3.44
C GLY A 238 5.53 11.25 2.93
N PHE A 239 4.24 11.60 2.85
CA PHE A 239 3.82 12.93 2.40
C PHE A 239 4.13 14.04 3.41
N VAL A 240 3.92 13.79 4.70
CA VAL A 240 4.30 14.74 5.76
C VAL A 240 5.80 15.01 5.73
N GLY A 241 6.61 13.97 5.64
CA GLY A 241 8.06 14.09 5.53
C GLY A 241 8.49 14.90 4.31
N LEU A 242 7.83 14.69 3.16
CA LEU A 242 8.08 15.45 1.95
C LEU A 242 7.78 16.95 2.12
N VAL A 243 6.66 17.28 2.77
CA VAL A 243 6.29 18.67 3.05
C VAL A 243 7.26 19.29 4.06
N LEU A 244 7.66 18.55 5.10
CA LEU A 244 8.67 19.01 6.05
C LEU A 244 9.98 19.34 5.34
N GLU A 245 10.45 18.49 4.43
CA GLU A 245 11.67 18.69 3.66
C GLU A 245 11.59 19.92 2.77
N VAL A 246 10.45 20.10 2.07
CA VAL A 246 10.23 21.27 1.19
C VAL A 246 10.16 22.59 1.98
N LEU A 247 9.62 22.58 3.20
CA LEU A 247 9.45 23.77 4.03
C LEU A 247 10.67 24.07 4.92
N THR A 248 11.57 23.10 5.13
CA THR A 248 12.80 23.28 5.91
C THR A 248 14.02 23.37 4.98
N PRO A 249 15.06 24.17 5.32
CA PRO A 249 16.22 24.29 4.47
C PRO A 249 17.19 23.10 4.60
N GLY A 250 17.48 22.42 3.47
CA GLY A 250 18.48 21.36 3.37
C GLY A 250 17.87 19.96 3.52
N PHE A 251 18.54 18.91 2.97
CA PHE A 251 18.14 17.52 3.14
C PHE A 251 18.35 17.10 4.61
N GLY A 252 17.27 16.78 5.31
CA GLY A 252 17.30 16.49 6.72
C GLY A 252 16.28 15.45 7.15
N LEU A 253 15.73 15.62 8.34
CA LEU A 253 14.77 14.68 8.93
C LEU A 253 13.51 14.47 8.06
N GLY A 254 13.02 15.53 7.40
CA GLY A 254 11.85 15.45 6.53
C GLY A 254 12.07 14.49 5.35
N GLY A 255 13.18 14.66 4.63
CA GLY A 255 13.54 13.79 3.51
C GLY A 255 13.77 12.35 3.92
N THR A 256 14.40 12.12 5.06
CA THR A 256 14.61 10.77 5.61
C THR A 256 13.27 10.10 5.94
N ILE A 257 12.37 10.80 6.66
CA ILE A 257 11.04 10.30 6.99
C ILE A 257 10.24 10.00 5.71
N SER A 258 10.31 10.88 4.71
CA SER A 258 9.63 10.70 3.43
C SER A 258 10.13 9.45 2.70
N LEU A 259 11.46 9.29 2.60
CA LEU A 259 12.07 8.15 1.93
C LEU A 259 11.73 6.83 2.64
N MET A 260 11.79 6.80 3.97
CA MET A 260 11.40 5.63 4.76
C MET A 260 9.90 5.34 4.63
N GLY A 261 9.04 6.35 4.76
CA GLY A 261 7.59 6.21 4.66
C GLY A 261 7.17 5.62 3.32
N PHE A 262 7.60 6.21 2.21
CA PHE A 262 7.27 5.70 0.87
C PHE A 262 8.00 4.39 0.56
N GLY A 263 9.26 4.23 0.97
CA GLY A 263 10.02 3.00 0.77
C GLY A 263 9.37 1.79 1.44
N LEU A 264 8.93 1.94 2.69
CA LEU A 264 8.22 0.89 3.41
C LEU A 264 6.79 0.69 2.88
N TYR A 265 6.09 1.77 2.50
CA TYR A 265 4.75 1.69 1.91
C TYR A 265 4.76 0.88 0.62
N PHE A 266 5.56 1.27 -0.38
CA PHE A 266 5.63 0.55 -1.65
C PHE A 266 6.31 -0.80 -1.51
N GLY A 267 7.42 -0.89 -0.77
CA GLY A 267 8.15 -2.13 -0.54
C GLY A 267 7.30 -3.19 0.14
N GLY A 268 6.57 -2.81 1.20
CA GLY A 268 5.67 -3.74 1.91
C GLY A 268 4.53 -4.25 1.04
N ASN A 269 3.87 -3.35 0.30
CA ASN A 269 2.78 -3.74 -0.59
C ASN A 269 3.26 -4.57 -1.80
N ILE A 270 4.47 -4.35 -2.31
CA ILE A 270 5.07 -5.19 -3.36
C ILE A 270 5.43 -6.57 -2.81
N LEU A 271 6.03 -6.66 -1.61
CA LEU A 271 6.37 -7.93 -0.98
C LEU A 271 5.13 -8.76 -0.64
N ALA A 272 4.07 -8.11 -0.15
CA ALA A 272 2.78 -8.76 0.10
C ALA A 272 2.03 -9.14 -1.19
N GLY A 273 2.47 -8.63 -2.35
CA GLY A 273 1.82 -8.87 -3.63
C GLY A 273 0.57 -8.03 -3.89
N ASN A 274 0.28 -7.07 -3.02
CA ASN A 274 -0.80 -6.09 -3.21
C ASN A 274 -0.53 -5.17 -4.41
N SER A 275 0.74 -5.03 -4.78
CA SER A 275 1.22 -4.11 -5.79
C SER A 275 2.34 -4.71 -6.64
N ASN A 276 2.70 -4.02 -7.70
CA ASN A 276 3.84 -4.33 -8.54
C ASN A 276 4.75 -3.08 -8.71
N TRP A 277 5.88 -3.26 -9.36
CA TRP A 277 6.84 -2.18 -9.64
C TRP A 277 6.24 -1.00 -10.41
N THR A 278 5.17 -1.21 -11.19
CA THR A 278 4.51 -0.15 -11.97
C THR A 278 3.98 0.95 -11.08
N SER A 279 3.39 0.62 -9.92
CA SER A 279 2.87 1.61 -8.98
C SER A 279 3.97 2.51 -8.42
N LEU A 280 5.12 1.93 -8.05
CA LEU A 280 6.28 2.68 -7.57
C LEU A 280 6.87 3.56 -8.68
N ILE A 281 7.00 3.04 -9.91
CA ILE A 281 7.53 3.80 -11.05
C ILE A 281 6.61 5.00 -11.35
N LEU A 282 5.30 4.80 -11.42
CA LEU A 282 4.34 5.90 -11.63
C LEU A 282 4.48 6.95 -10.54
N PHE A 283 4.56 6.54 -9.29
CA PHE A 283 4.71 7.46 -8.16
C PHE A 283 6.00 8.28 -8.27
N VAL A 284 7.15 7.63 -8.52
CA VAL A 284 8.46 8.31 -8.64
C VAL A 284 8.49 9.25 -9.84
N VAL A 285 7.97 8.83 -11.00
CA VAL A 285 7.84 9.68 -12.18
C VAL A 285 6.92 10.87 -11.89
N GLY A 286 5.80 10.64 -11.21
CA GLY A 286 4.89 11.70 -10.78
C GLY A 286 5.55 12.73 -9.87
N LEU A 287 6.32 12.30 -8.87
CA LEU A 287 7.11 13.21 -8.02
C LEU A 287 8.14 13.99 -8.84
N GLY A 288 8.83 13.33 -9.78
CA GLY A 288 9.78 13.99 -10.68
C GLY A 288 9.13 15.09 -11.51
N LEU A 289 7.94 14.83 -12.07
CA LEU A 289 7.17 15.83 -12.81
C LEU A 289 6.73 17.01 -11.93
N LEU A 290 6.32 16.76 -10.68
CA LEU A 290 5.99 17.83 -9.73
C LEU A 290 7.21 18.67 -9.35
N VAL A 291 8.39 18.07 -9.26
CA VAL A 291 9.64 18.82 -9.06
C VAL A 291 9.96 19.69 -10.26
N ILE A 292 9.80 19.18 -11.49
CA ILE A 292 10.00 19.95 -12.74
C ILE A 292 9.04 21.15 -12.77
N GLU A 293 7.76 20.95 -12.47
CA GLU A 293 6.76 22.03 -12.40
C GLU A 293 7.13 23.09 -11.36
N GLY A 294 7.68 22.67 -10.23
CA GLY A 294 8.13 23.59 -9.19
C GLY A 294 9.36 24.41 -9.59
N VAL A 295 10.20 23.96 -10.52
CA VAL A 295 11.37 24.68 -11.04
C VAL A 295 11.00 25.60 -12.19
N VAL A 296 10.09 25.16 -13.06
CA VAL A 296 9.60 25.92 -14.22
C VAL A 296 8.26 26.55 -13.86
N PRO A 297 8.19 27.85 -13.59
CA PRO A 297 6.95 28.47 -13.11
C PRO A 297 5.88 28.50 -14.20
N GLY A 298 4.74 27.90 -13.91
CA GLY A 298 3.53 27.91 -14.73
C GLY A 298 2.78 26.59 -14.60
N PHE A 299 1.62 26.55 -13.96
CA PHE A 299 0.83 25.31 -13.77
C PHE A 299 0.47 24.69 -15.13
N GLY A 300 1.32 23.79 -15.59
CA GLY A 300 1.29 23.21 -16.93
C GLY A 300 1.15 21.69 -16.94
N LEU A 301 1.43 21.09 -18.09
CA LEU A 301 1.36 19.65 -18.30
C LEU A 301 2.16 18.81 -17.27
N PRO A 302 3.39 19.21 -16.84
CA PRO A 302 4.11 18.43 -15.83
C PRO A 302 3.40 18.42 -14.47
N GLY A 303 2.79 19.54 -14.06
CA GLY A 303 2.08 19.63 -12.77
C GLY A 303 0.85 18.73 -12.73
N ILE A 304 0.00 18.81 -13.75
CA ILE A 304 -1.21 17.98 -13.88
C ILE A 304 -0.82 16.51 -14.03
N GLY A 305 0.10 16.20 -14.94
CA GLY A 305 0.59 14.84 -15.17
C GLY A 305 1.25 14.24 -13.92
N GLY A 306 2.06 15.03 -13.23
CA GLY A 306 2.71 14.63 -11.98
C GLY A 306 1.68 14.29 -10.89
N LEU A 307 0.64 15.10 -10.72
CA LEU A 307 -0.44 14.82 -9.76
C LEU A 307 -1.19 13.53 -10.09
N ILE A 308 -1.57 13.35 -11.36
CA ILE A 308 -2.24 12.13 -11.83
C ILE A 308 -1.37 10.90 -11.55
N PHE A 309 -0.07 10.95 -11.85
CA PHE A 309 0.84 9.83 -11.67
C PHE A 309 1.11 9.52 -10.19
N VAL A 310 1.21 10.52 -9.32
CA VAL A 310 1.31 10.31 -7.87
C VAL A 310 0.04 9.65 -7.33
N ILE A 311 -1.14 10.14 -7.70
CA ILE A 311 -2.42 9.55 -7.29
C ILE A 311 -2.53 8.12 -7.82
N ALA A 312 -2.31 7.91 -9.11
CA ALA A 312 -2.41 6.57 -9.72
C ALA A 312 -1.42 5.60 -9.10
N GLY A 313 -0.15 6.00 -8.94
CA GLY A 313 0.86 5.16 -8.31
C GLY A 313 0.52 4.79 -6.87
N THR A 314 -0.01 5.74 -6.10
CA THR A 314 -0.43 5.49 -4.71
C THR A 314 -1.64 4.57 -4.63
N VAL A 315 -2.66 4.79 -5.47
CA VAL A 315 -3.88 3.97 -5.48
C VAL A 315 -3.60 2.55 -5.96
N LEU A 316 -2.79 2.40 -6.99
CA LEU A 316 -2.40 1.07 -7.52
C LEU A 316 -1.45 0.30 -6.60
N ALA A 317 -0.95 0.93 -5.54
CA ALA A 317 -0.12 0.25 -4.54
C ALA A 317 -0.93 -0.59 -3.54
N MET A 318 -2.24 -0.46 -3.50
CA MET A 318 -3.14 -1.25 -2.65
C MET A 318 -4.09 -2.09 -3.51
N GLN A 319 -4.55 -3.22 -3.00
CA GLN A 319 -5.48 -4.12 -3.72
C GLN A 319 -6.90 -3.56 -3.76
N ASP A 320 -7.36 -3.02 -2.63
CA ASP A 320 -8.71 -2.48 -2.50
C ASP A 320 -8.74 -0.99 -2.82
N LEU A 321 -9.51 -0.62 -3.85
CA LEU A 321 -9.65 0.77 -4.30
C LEU A 321 -10.25 1.68 -3.22
N ALA A 322 -11.23 1.18 -2.45
CA ALA A 322 -11.89 1.98 -1.43
C ALA A 322 -10.91 2.32 -0.30
N THR A 323 -10.15 1.32 0.16
CA THR A 323 -9.09 1.49 1.16
C THR A 323 -7.97 2.41 0.65
N ALA A 324 -7.57 2.27 -0.62
CA ALA A 324 -6.55 3.12 -1.23
C ALA A 324 -6.96 4.59 -1.27
N VAL A 325 -8.20 4.87 -1.71
CA VAL A 325 -8.77 6.23 -1.75
C VAL A 325 -8.91 6.82 -0.35
N LEU A 326 -9.39 6.04 0.62
CA LEU A 326 -9.50 6.46 2.02
C LEU A 326 -8.12 6.81 2.59
N SER A 327 -7.13 5.95 2.41
CA SER A 327 -5.75 6.14 2.88
C SER A 327 -5.10 7.39 2.29
N LEU A 328 -5.27 7.60 0.98
CA LEU A 328 -4.78 8.78 0.30
C LEU A 328 -5.49 10.06 0.79
N SER A 329 -6.79 9.99 1.02
CA SER A 329 -7.57 11.11 1.56
C SER A 329 -7.09 11.51 2.96
N ILE A 330 -6.88 10.54 3.85
CA ILE A 330 -6.32 10.76 5.19
C ILE A 330 -4.94 11.39 5.09
N ALA A 331 -4.07 10.84 4.23
CA ALA A 331 -2.73 11.36 4.04
C ALA A 331 -2.72 12.82 3.54
N ILE A 332 -3.60 13.17 2.59
CA ILE A 332 -3.75 14.54 2.08
C ILE A 332 -4.24 15.49 3.18
N ILE A 333 -5.26 15.10 3.96
CA ILE A 333 -5.82 15.93 5.03
C ILE A 333 -4.75 16.21 6.09
N VAL A 334 -4.08 15.16 6.60
CA VAL A 334 -3.05 15.30 7.63
C VAL A 334 -1.87 16.12 7.12
N THR A 335 -1.40 15.84 5.91
CA THR A 335 -0.29 16.58 5.29
C THR A 335 -0.62 18.05 5.10
N THR A 336 -1.84 18.35 4.65
CA THR A 336 -2.31 19.74 4.49
C THR A 336 -2.37 20.45 5.84
N LEU A 337 -2.88 19.79 6.88
CA LEU A 337 -2.92 20.35 8.22
C LEU A 337 -1.51 20.68 8.73
N VAL A 338 -0.55 19.76 8.58
CA VAL A 338 0.86 19.98 8.96
C VAL A 338 1.45 21.14 8.16
N ALA A 339 1.23 21.20 6.84
CA ALA A 339 1.71 22.28 6.01
C ALA A 339 1.19 23.66 6.46
N VAL A 340 -0.12 23.76 6.76
CA VAL A 340 -0.76 25.00 7.26
C VAL A 340 -0.17 25.41 8.61
N VAL A 341 0.00 24.48 9.53
CA VAL A 341 0.59 24.74 10.84
C VAL A 341 2.03 25.26 10.69
N MET A 342 2.85 24.61 9.87
CA MET A 342 4.23 25.04 9.63
C MET A 342 4.32 26.43 9.01
N VAL A 343 3.52 26.71 7.99
CA VAL A 343 3.50 28.04 7.35
C VAL A 343 3.06 29.14 8.35
N LYS A 344 2.06 28.84 9.19
CA LYS A 344 1.63 29.76 10.27
C LYS A 344 2.73 30.04 11.31
N HIS A 345 3.60 29.06 11.59
CA HIS A 345 4.75 29.23 12.50
C HIS A 345 5.98 29.84 11.81
N GLY A 346 5.84 30.31 10.58
CA GLY A 346 6.90 31.07 9.90
C GLY A 346 7.90 30.22 9.10
N TYR A 347 7.70 28.91 9.00
CA TYR A 347 8.49 28.07 8.10
C TYR A 347 8.16 28.46 6.65
N LYS A 348 9.13 29.04 5.95
CA LYS A 348 8.98 29.45 4.54
C LYS A 348 10.07 28.79 3.72
N SER A 349 9.69 28.04 2.72
CA SER A 349 10.61 27.45 1.78
C SER A 349 11.38 28.55 1.04
N LYS A 350 12.71 28.45 0.99
CA LYS A 350 13.53 29.27 0.09
C LYS A 350 13.13 29.09 -1.38
N PHE A 351 12.59 27.94 -1.70
CA PHE A 351 12.08 27.59 -3.03
C PHE A 351 10.79 28.35 -3.36
N LEU A 352 9.83 28.42 -2.42
CA LEU A 352 8.59 29.20 -2.59
C LEU A 352 8.88 30.71 -2.64
N ASN A 353 9.88 31.20 -1.92
CA ASN A 353 10.28 32.61 -1.98
C ASN A 353 10.86 33.02 -3.36
N LYS A 354 11.36 32.07 -4.16
CA LYS A 354 11.79 32.33 -5.55
C LYS A 354 10.61 32.43 -6.52
N ILE A 355 9.49 31.77 -6.22
CA ILE A 355 8.28 31.73 -7.07
C ILE A 355 7.34 32.87 -6.72
N VAL A 356 7.25 33.26 -5.45
CA VAL A 356 6.49 34.42 -5.01
C VAL A 356 7.36 35.67 -5.24
N LEU A 357 7.10 36.41 -6.30
CA LEU A 357 7.61 37.77 -6.49
C LEU A 357 7.13 38.67 -5.33
N SER A 358 7.85 38.62 -4.20
CA SER A 358 7.64 39.54 -3.07
C SER A 358 8.25 40.90 -3.34
N ASN A 359 8.19 41.39 -4.57
CA ASN A 359 8.44 42.79 -4.87
C ASN A 359 7.17 43.56 -4.47
N LYS A 360 7.01 43.83 -3.20
CA LYS A 360 6.30 45.04 -2.83
C LYS A 360 7.04 46.20 -3.45
N LEU A 361 6.41 46.91 -4.39
CA LEU A 361 6.83 48.22 -4.85
C LEU A 361 6.74 49.17 -3.64
N GLU A 362 7.73 49.12 -2.76
CA GLU A 362 7.87 50.08 -1.67
C GLU A 362 8.64 51.25 -2.23
N SER A 363 8.02 52.44 -2.17
CA SER A 363 8.62 53.71 -2.54
C SER A 363 9.97 53.99 -1.84
N THR A 364 10.24 53.33 -0.72
CA THR A 364 11.50 53.37 0.05
C THR A 364 12.70 52.68 -0.64
N ARG A 365 12.50 51.90 -1.74
CA ARG A 365 13.58 51.22 -2.50
C ARG A 365 13.87 51.81 -3.86
N GLY A 366 13.52 53.09 -4.06
CA GLY A 366 13.98 53.83 -5.24
C GLY A 366 13.29 53.52 -6.55
N TYR A 367 12.15 52.82 -6.57
CA TYR A 367 11.29 52.67 -7.74
C TYR A 367 10.31 53.87 -7.79
N LEU A 368 10.84 55.03 -8.11
CA LEU A 368 10.04 56.17 -8.55
C LEU A 368 10.10 56.18 -10.09
N SER A 369 8.96 55.94 -10.73
CA SER A 369 8.87 55.99 -12.19
C SER A 369 9.09 57.45 -12.75
N THR A 370 9.23 58.41 -11.87
CA THR A 370 9.53 59.82 -12.17
C THR A 370 10.16 60.47 -10.94
N ASN A 371 11.12 61.37 -11.15
CA ASN A 371 11.63 62.24 -10.09
C ASN A 371 10.46 63.01 -9.48
N THR A 372 10.22 62.78 -8.19
CA THR A 372 9.24 63.58 -7.43
C THR A 372 9.78 65.01 -7.35
N MET A 373 9.13 65.91 -8.05
CA MET A 373 9.46 67.34 -8.03
C MET A 373 8.87 68.05 -6.80
N SER A 374 8.79 67.31 -5.66
CA SER A 374 8.28 67.84 -4.38
C SER A 374 9.03 69.07 -3.86
N ASP A 375 10.29 69.21 -4.23
CA ASP A 375 11.16 70.31 -3.85
C ASP A 375 10.79 71.64 -4.52
N LEU A 376 9.89 71.59 -5.52
CA LEU A 376 9.41 72.81 -6.20
C LEU A 376 8.11 73.33 -5.55
N MET A 377 7.58 72.71 -4.53
CA MET A 377 6.43 73.20 -3.81
C MET A 377 6.70 74.58 -3.21
N ASP A 378 5.72 75.46 -3.35
CA ASP A 378 5.77 76.86 -2.88
C ASP A 378 6.81 77.75 -3.57
N LYS A 379 7.60 77.26 -4.52
CA LYS A 379 8.52 78.08 -5.28
C LYS A 379 7.80 78.98 -6.26
N GLU A 380 8.41 80.17 -6.53
CA GLU A 380 7.93 81.13 -7.46
C GLU A 380 8.70 80.99 -8.78
N GLY A 381 8.04 81.30 -9.90
CA GLY A 381 8.59 81.20 -11.22
C GLY A 381 7.90 82.15 -12.19
N THR A 382 8.38 82.20 -13.43
CA THR A 382 7.81 83.04 -14.51
C THR A 382 7.30 82.10 -15.60
N VAL A 383 6.16 82.43 -16.17
CA VAL A 383 5.57 81.73 -17.32
C VAL A 383 6.36 82.02 -18.55
N LEU A 384 6.93 80.97 -19.18
CA LEU A 384 7.70 81.04 -20.41
C LEU A 384 6.84 80.97 -21.67
N SER A 385 5.76 80.19 -21.62
CA SER A 385 4.72 80.11 -22.65
C SER A 385 3.33 80.09 -22.01
N GLU A 386 2.33 80.71 -22.61
CA GLU A 386 1.00 80.82 -22.09
C GLU A 386 0.46 79.42 -21.57
N LEU A 387 -0.18 79.42 -20.39
CA LEU A 387 -0.77 78.22 -19.84
C LEU A 387 -2.30 78.10 -20.15
N ARG A 388 -2.72 77.14 -21.07
CA ARG A 388 -4.10 76.88 -21.49
C ARG A 388 -4.43 75.37 -21.51
N PRO A 389 -4.66 74.66 -20.49
CA PRO A 389 -4.20 74.85 -19.11
C PRO A 389 -2.69 74.56 -18.97
N SER A 390 -2.01 73.89 -19.93
CA SER A 390 -0.61 73.53 -19.87
C SER A 390 0.29 74.43 -20.65
N GLY A 391 1.53 74.55 -20.19
CA GLY A 391 2.57 75.30 -20.83
C GLY A 391 3.88 75.18 -20.06
N PHE A 392 4.83 76.14 -20.28
CA PHE A 392 6.14 76.09 -19.65
C PHE A 392 6.36 77.27 -18.70
N ILE A 393 7.04 76.95 -17.58
CA ILE A 393 7.46 77.89 -16.56
C ILE A 393 8.99 77.80 -16.35
N ILE A 394 9.61 78.88 -15.86
CA ILE A 394 10.98 78.87 -15.38
C ILE A 394 10.96 79.06 -13.87
N ILE A 395 11.62 78.14 -13.11
CA ILE A 395 11.84 78.24 -11.67
C ILE A 395 13.36 78.08 -11.46
N ASP A 396 13.99 78.96 -10.75
CA ASP A 396 15.45 78.96 -10.44
C ASP A 396 16.34 78.80 -11.69
N GLY A 397 15.84 79.23 -12.86
CA GLY A 397 16.60 79.20 -14.15
C GLY A 397 16.37 77.89 -14.93
N GLU A 398 15.62 76.93 -14.40
CA GLU A 398 15.27 75.68 -15.09
C GLU A 398 13.87 75.73 -15.65
N LYS A 399 13.65 75.02 -16.77
CA LYS A 399 12.40 74.99 -17.50
C LYS A 399 11.58 73.71 -17.02
N TYR A 400 10.32 73.93 -16.66
CA TYR A 400 9.40 72.91 -16.23
C TYR A 400 8.09 72.97 -16.99
N ASP A 401 7.45 71.80 -17.22
CA ASP A 401 6.08 71.68 -17.68
C ASP A 401 5.14 72.02 -16.55
N ALA A 402 4.20 72.94 -16.74
CA ALA A 402 3.23 73.27 -15.67
C ALA A 402 1.82 73.44 -16.21
N LEU A 403 0.88 73.26 -15.30
CA LEU A 403 -0.56 73.44 -15.54
C LEU A 403 -1.06 74.61 -14.68
N ALA A 404 -1.88 75.46 -15.27
CA ALA A 404 -2.59 76.50 -14.53
C ALA A 404 -3.64 75.76 -13.59
N GLU A 405 -3.66 76.07 -12.29
CA GLU A 405 -4.65 75.58 -11.37
C GLU A 405 -6.04 76.01 -11.76
N THR A 406 -6.19 77.24 -12.21
CA THR A 406 -7.49 77.79 -12.67
C THR A 406 -7.27 78.71 -13.86
N GLY A 407 -8.03 78.57 -14.92
CA GLY A 407 -8.15 79.46 -16.03
C GLY A 407 -6.89 79.55 -16.94
N TYR A 408 -6.63 80.72 -17.42
CA TYR A 408 -5.56 81.11 -18.40
C TYR A 408 -4.53 82.00 -17.74
N ILE A 409 -3.25 81.65 -17.90
CA ILE A 409 -2.14 82.50 -17.40
C ILE A 409 -1.28 82.93 -18.61
N PRO A 410 -1.18 84.24 -18.87
CA PRO A 410 -0.38 84.74 -20.01
C PRO A 410 1.12 84.59 -19.78
N GLU A 411 1.88 84.65 -20.90
CA GLU A 411 3.31 84.64 -20.90
C GLU A 411 3.87 85.80 -20.06
N ASN A 412 5.05 85.63 -19.47
CA ASN A 412 5.74 86.59 -18.60
C ASN A 412 4.99 86.94 -17.30
N SER A 413 3.97 86.18 -16.92
CA SER A 413 3.29 86.27 -15.61
C SER A 413 4.10 85.57 -14.49
N ASN A 414 4.11 86.18 -13.32
CA ASN A 414 4.65 85.50 -12.12
C ASN A 414 3.65 84.49 -11.62
N VAL A 415 4.17 83.33 -11.25
CA VAL A 415 3.38 82.20 -10.78
C VAL A 415 4.04 81.54 -9.57
N LYS A 416 3.23 80.97 -8.71
CA LYS A 416 3.67 80.15 -7.57
C LYS A 416 3.19 78.70 -7.73
N VAL A 417 4.07 77.72 -7.43
CA VAL A 417 3.72 76.31 -7.43
C VAL A 417 2.81 76.06 -6.24
N VAL A 418 1.58 75.59 -6.48
CA VAL A 418 0.57 75.31 -5.46
C VAL A 418 0.36 73.82 -5.22
N LYS A 419 0.76 72.97 -6.19
CA LYS A 419 0.61 71.53 -6.08
C LYS A 419 1.57 70.81 -7.00
N VAL A 420 2.12 69.69 -6.54
CA VAL A 420 2.93 68.77 -7.33
C VAL A 420 2.35 67.34 -7.23
N GLU A 421 1.99 66.74 -8.36
CA GLU A 421 1.48 65.36 -8.45
C GLU A 421 2.38 64.56 -9.43
N GLY A 422 3.32 63.76 -8.90
CA GLY A 422 4.30 63.08 -9.70
C GLY A 422 5.16 64.00 -10.51
N SER A 423 5.03 64.00 -11.86
CA SER A 423 5.71 64.92 -12.78
C SER A 423 4.88 66.17 -13.15
N LYS A 424 3.67 66.33 -12.61
CA LYS A 424 2.79 67.46 -12.94
C LYS A 424 2.92 68.58 -11.89
N ILE A 425 3.24 69.75 -12.31
CA ILE A 425 3.37 70.95 -11.50
C ILE A 425 2.16 71.85 -11.77
N PHE A 426 1.41 72.18 -10.72
CA PHE A 426 0.26 73.10 -10.81
C PHE A 426 0.68 74.45 -10.25
N VAL A 427 0.38 75.49 -11.02
CA VAL A 427 0.76 76.86 -10.65
C VAL A 427 -0.44 77.79 -10.64
N ARG A 428 -0.36 78.82 -9.77
CA ARG A 428 -1.33 79.86 -9.63
C ARG A 428 -0.61 81.19 -9.86
N ARG A 429 -1.27 82.14 -10.59
CA ARG A 429 -0.77 83.49 -10.81
C ARG A 429 -0.72 84.25 -9.47
N ILE A 430 0.39 84.94 -9.22
CA ILE A 430 0.63 85.88 -8.11
C ILE A 430 0.72 87.29 -8.59
#